data_c94707edb533dbbd2a90454cbf22fd36
#
_entry.id   c94707edb533dbbd2a90454cbf22fd36
#
_cell.length_a   1.000
_cell.length_b   1.000
_cell.length_c   1.000
_cell.angle_alpha   90.00
_cell.angle_beta   90.00
_cell.angle_gamma   90.00
#
_symmetry.space_group_name_H-M   'P 1'
#
loop_
_entity.id
_entity.type
_entity.pdbx_description
1 polymer ?
#
loop_
_entity_poly.entity_id
_entity_poly.type
_entity_poly.pdbx_seq_one_letter_code
_entity_poly.pdbx_strand_id
1 'polypeptide(L)'
;MPVQVLLVEDSPGDVRLTQEAFRDANPTIQLHIANDGVEAMAFLRHEGIYAATPHPDLILLDLNLPRMDGREVLAHIKEDENLKTIPTVILTTSESEADIAKSYQLQANCYLTKPVQLDAFELLVKSINDFWLTKVKLPQQRTSG
;
A
#
# COMPACT_ATOMS: atom_id res chain seq x y z
N MET A 1 2.80 5.15 -19.04
CA MET A 1 3.35 5.53 -17.73
C MET A 1 3.34 4.32 -16.79
N PRO A 2 4.45 4.02 -16.10
CA PRO A 2 4.45 2.91 -15.15
C PRO A 2 3.53 3.20 -13.97
N VAL A 3 2.92 2.15 -13.46
CA VAL A 3 2.09 2.25 -12.25
C VAL A 3 3.01 2.38 -11.04
N GLN A 4 2.71 3.34 -10.19
CA GLN A 4 3.46 3.60 -8.95
C GLN A 4 2.71 2.99 -7.78
N VAL A 5 3.36 2.09 -7.06
CA VAL A 5 2.77 1.42 -5.89
C VAL A 5 3.63 1.74 -4.66
N LEU A 6 2.99 2.18 -3.59
CA LEU A 6 3.66 2.34 -2.29
C LEU A 6 3.28 1.17 -1.40
N LEU A 7 4.29 0.43 -0.96
CA LEU A 7 4.13 -0.64 0.03
C LEU A 7 4.60 -0.13 1.39
N VAL A 8 3.70 -0.13 2.37
CA VAL A 8 4.02 0.26 3.74
C VAL A 8 4.09 -1.00 4.58
N GLU A 9 5.30 -1.45 4.89
CA GLU A 9 5.58 -2.74 5.51
C GLU A 9 6.93 -2.71 6.23
N ASP A 10 6.96 -3.15 7.48
CA ASP A 10 8.20 -3.15 8.28
C ASP A 10 8.95 -4.49 8.28
N SER A 11 8.32 -5.57 7.84
CA SER A 11 8.96 -6.88 7.76
C SER A 11 9.86 -6.97 6.53
N PRO A 12 11.19 -7.08 6.69
CA PRO A 12 12.08 -7.18 5.52
C PRO A 12 11.77 -8.40 4.64
N GLY A 13 11.35 -9.51 5.26
CA GLY A 13 10.98 -10.70 4.52
C GLY A 13 9.75 -10.48 3.65
N ASP A 14 8.71 -9.86 4.19
CA ASP A 14 7.48 -9.58 3.44
C ASP A 14 7.72 -8.55 2.34
N VAL A 15 8.57 -7.54 2.61
CA VAL A 15 8.96 -6.57 1.59
C VAL A 15 9.62 -7.28 0.41
N ARG A 16 10.59 -8.15 0.71
CA ARG A 16 11.33 -8.87 -0.34
C ARG A 16 10.42 -9.76 -1.17
N LEU A 17 9.55 -10.51 -0.50
CA LEU A 17 8.61 -11.40 -1.18
C LEU A 17 7.66 -10.61 -2.10
N THR A 18 7.18 -9.48 -1.61
CA THR A 18 6.30 -8.61 -2.39
C THR A 18 7.02 -8.04 -3.60
N GLN A 19 8.26 -7.58 -3.41
CA GLN A 19 9.08 -7.07 -4.52
C GLN A 19 9.29 -8.13 -5.59
N GLU A 20 9.66 -9.35 -5.18
CA GLU A 20 9.92 -10.44 -6.12
C GLU A 20 8.65 -10.84 -6.87
N ALA A 21 7.53 -10.95 -6.17
CA ALA A 21 6.26 -11.35 -6.78
C ALA A 21 5.76 -10.31 -7.78
N PHE A 22 5.87 -9.02 -7.48
CA PHE A 22 5.51 -7.98 -8.44
C PHE A 22 6.45 -7.95 -9.64
N ARG A 23 7.74 -8.12 -9.40
CA ARG A 23 8.72 -8.15 -10.49
C ARG A 23 8.40 -9.26 -11.48
N ASP A 24 8.05 -10.45 -10.96
CA ASP A 24 7.72 -11.60 -11.81
C ASP A 24 6.39 -11.41 -12.53
N ALA A 25 5.41 -10.79 -11.87
CA ALA A 25 4.08 -10.61 -12.44
C ALA A 25 4.01 -9.44 -13.43
N ASN A 26 4.71 -8.35 -13.13
CA ASN A 26 4.65 -7.14 -13.94
C ASN A 26 5.89 -6.26 -13.70
N PRO A 27 6.96 -6.46 -14.50
CA PRO A 27 8.22 -5.73 -14.30
C PRO A 27 8.13 -4.22 -14.57
N THR A 28 7.03 -3.72 -15.12
CA THR A 28 6.86 -2.29 -15.36
C THR A 28 6.36 -1.53 -14.13
N ILE A 29 5.89 -2.23 -13.08
CA ILE A 29 5.46 -1.60 -11.84
C ILE A 29 6.67 -1.02 -11.12
N GLN A 30 6.53 0.21 -10.63
CA GLN A 30 7.53 0.81 -9.74
C GLN A 30 7.02 0.71 -8.31
N LEU A 31 7.70 -0.13 -7.53
CA LEU A 31 7.33 -0.37 -6.14
C LEU A 31 8.24 0.44 -5.21
N HIS A 32 7.62 1.27 -4.39
CA HIS A 32 8.31 2.08 -3.39
C HIS A 32 7.99 1.51 -2.02
N ILE A 33 8.97 1.56 -1.11
CA ILE A 33 8.86 0.94 0.20
C ILE A 33 8.94 2.01 1.28
N ALA A 34 8.00 1.98 2.22
CA ALA A 34 8.09 2.71 3.47
C ALA A 34 8.07 1.69 4.61
N ASN A 35 9.02 1.78 5.52
CA ASN A 35 9.22 0.76 6.56
C ASN A 35 8.42 1.03 7.83
N ASP A 36 7.81 2.20 7.96
CA ASP A 36 6.96 2.55 9.08
C ASP A 36 5.95 3.63 8.68
N GLY A 37 5.04 3.94 9.59
CA GLY A 37 3.97 4.89 9.29
C GLY A 37 4.46 6.33 9.14
N VAL A 38 5.50 6.72 9.88
CA VAL A 38 6.06 8.07 9.77
C VAL A 38 6.72 8.25 8.42
N GLU A 39 7.50 7.26 7.98
CA GLU A 39 8.13 7.27 6.66
C GLU A 39 7.09 7.29 5.54
N ALA A 40 6.01 6.52 5.69
CA ALA A 40 4.92 6.51 4.71
C ALA A 40 4.31 7.89 4.53
N MET A 41 4.00 8.58 5.63
CA MET A 41 3.41 9.90 5.54
C MET A 41 4.38 10.94 4.98
N ALA A 42 5.67 10.84 5.32
CA ALA A 42 6.69 11.71 4.73
C ALA A 42 6.79 11.50 3.21
N PHE A 43 6.75 10.24 2.77
CA PHE A 43 6.74 9.90 1.34
C PHE A 43 5.54 10.53 0.63
N LEU A 44 4.36 10.33 1.20
CA LEU A 44 3.10 10.80 0.59
C LEU A 44 3.00 12.32 0.56
N ARG A 45 3.56 12.99 1.57
CA ARG A 45 3.55 14.46 1.68
C ARG A 45 4.76 15.11 1.02
N HIS A 46 5.64 14.32 0.41
CA HIS A 46 6.86 14.81 -0.26
C HIS A 46 7.76 15.61 0.67
N GLU A 47 7.94 15.14 1.89
CA GLU A 47 8.74 15.79 2.90
C GLU A 47 10.18 15.28 2.91
N GLY A 48 11.14 16.16 3.18
CA GLY A 48 12.54 15.79 3.35
C GLY A 48 13.12 15.11 2.12
N ILE A 49 13.68 13.91 2.32
CA ILE A 49 14.28 13.14 1.23
C ILE A 49 13.26 12.66 0.20
N TYR A 50 11.97 12.77 0.50
CA TYR A 50 10.89 12.36 -0.39
C TYR A 50 10.31 13.50 -1.20
N ALA A 51 10.99 14.63 -1.29
CA ALA A 51 10.49 15.82 -2.00
C ALA A 51 10.19 15.55 -3.48
N ALA A 52 10.92 14.63 -4.11
CA ALA A 52 10.79 14.33 -5.54
C ALA A 52 10.13 12.97 -5.82
N THR A 53 9.55 12.32 -4.82
CA THR A 53 8.90 11.02 -5.04
C THR A 53 7.60 11.18 -5.81
N PRO A 54 7.20 10.17 -6.62
CA PRO A 54 5.94 10.26 -7.33
C PRO A 54 4.73 10.09 -6.40
N HIS A 55 3.57 10.51 -6.86
CA HIS A 55 2.31 10.15 -6.24
C HIS A 55 2.01 8.69 -6.55
N PRO A 56 1.73 7.84 -5.54
CA PRO A 56 1.35 6.46 -5.82
C PRO A 56 -0.02 6.38 -6.49
N ASP A 57 -0.19 5.37 -7.32
CA ASP A 57 -1.48 5.01 -7.89
C ASP A 57 -2.23 4.03 -7.00
N LEU A 58 -1.52 3.34 -6.13
CA LEU A 58 -2.06 2.35 -5.21
C LEU A 58 -1.19 2.30 -3.96
N ILE A 59 -1.82 2.18 -2.80
CA ILE A 59 -1.11 1.98 -1.53
C ILE A 59 -1.47 0.59 -0.98
N LEU A 60 -0.44 -0.19 -0.66
CA LEU A 60 -0.58 -1.44 0.09
C LEU A 60 -0.08 -1.16 1.51
N LEU A 61 -0.96 -1.34 2.49
CA LEU A 61 -0.70 -0.86 3.86
C LEU A 61 -0.90 -1.98 4.88
N ASP A 62 0.15 -2.27 5.65
CA ASP A 62 0.02 -3.11 6.83
C ASP A 62 -0.52 -2.29 8.00
N LEU A 63 -1.30 -2.91 8.86
CA LEU A 63 -1.83 -2.25 10.05
C LEU A 63 -0.81 -2.20 11.20
N ASN A 64 0.00 -3.24 11.34
CA ASN A 64 0.93 -3.37 12.48
C ASN A 64 2.29 -2.79 12.14
N LEU A 65 2.41 -1.49 12.23
CA LEU A 65 3.62 -0.75 11.89
C LEU A 65 4.23 -0.10 13.12
N PRO A 66 5.58 0.02 13.17
CA PRO A 66 6.22 0.81 14.23
C PRO A 66 6.07 2.31 13.98
N ARG A 67 6.32 3.08 15.01
CA ARG A 67 6.33 4.54 15.06
C ARG A 67 4.95 5.17 14.86
N MET A 68 4.31 4.92 13.73
CA MET A 68 2.93 5.35 13.52
C MET A 68 2.15 4.14 13.03
N ASP A 69 1.13 3.73 13.76
CA ASP A 69 0.30 2.57 13.44
C ASP A 69 -0.38 2.72 12.08
N GLY A 70 -0.59 1.58 11.40
CA GLY A 70 -1.22 1.59 10.07
C GLY A 70 -2.62 2.17 10.06
N ARG A 71 -3.38 2.02 11.15
CA ARG A 71 -4.72 2.61 11.26
C ARG A 71 -4.64 4.13 11.27
N GLU A 72 -3.63 4.70 11.93
CA GLU A 72 -3.38 6.13 11.91
C GLU A 72 -2.96 6.61 10.52
N VAL A 73 -2.11 5.84 9.83
CA VAL A 73 -1.71 6.15 8.46
C VAL A 73 -2.94 6.20 7.55
N LEU A 74 -3.81 5.19 7.67
CA LEU A 74 -5.04 5.15 6.87
C LEU A 74 -5.93 6.36 7.15
N ALA A 75 -6.11 6.73 8.41
CA ALA A 75 -6.90 7.90 8.77
C ALA A 75 -6.31 9.17 8.16
N HIS A 76 -5.00 9.36 8.25
CA HIS A 76 -4.34 10.53 7.66
C HIS A 76 -4.51 10.57 6.14
N ILE A 77 -4.37 9.42 5.48
CA ILE A 77 -4.56 9.35 4.02
C ILE A 77 -5.97 9.78 3.64
N LYS A 78 -6.97 9.24 4.33
CA LYS A 78 -8.38 9.44 3.96
C LYS A 78 -8.93 10.79 4.40
N GLU A 79 -8.26 11.48 5.30
CA GLU A 79 -8.61 12.85 5.70
C GLU A 79 -7.93 13.92 4.85
N ASP A 80 -6.91 13.56 4.09
CA ASP A 80 -6.14 14.50 3.26
C ASP A 80 -6.77 14.63 1.88
N GLU A 81 -7.08 15.86 1.47
CA GLU A 81 -7.73 16.14 0.18
C GLU A 81 -6.91 15.65 -1.02
N ASN A 82 -5.58 15.64 -0.89
CA ASN A 82 -4.71 15.23 -1.99
C ASN A 82 -4.42 13.73 -1.99
N LEU A 83 -4.66 13.03 -0.88
CA LEU A 83 -4.31 11.61 -0.71
C LEU A 83 -5.52 10.70 -0.68
N LYS A 84 -6.70 11.21 -0.30
CA LYS A 84 -7.87 10.37 -0.05
C LYS A 84 -8.36 9.61 -1.28
N THR A 85 -8.04 10.07 -2.48
CA THR A 85 -8.45 9.42 -3.72
C THR A 85 -7.54 8.28 -4.13
N ILE A 86 -6.39 8.11 -3.47
CA ILE A 86 -5.48 7.00 -3.76
C ILE A 86 -6.09 5.73 -3.19
N PRO A 87 -6.38 4.71 -4.01
CA PRO A 87 -6.89 3.45 -3.51
C PRO A 87 -5.90 2.85 -2.51
N THR A 88 -6.42 2.47 -1.34
CA THR A 88 -5.61 1.91 -0.25
C THR A 88 -6.13 0.53 0.09
N VAL A 89 -5.29 -0.47 -0.11
CA VAL A 89 -5.57 -1.88 0.17
C VAL A 89 -4.81 -2.26 1.43
N ILE A 90 -5.53 -2.74 2.44
CA ILE A 90 -4.91 -3.26 3.66
C ILE A 90 -4.39 -4.66 3.36
N LEU A 91 -3.13 -4.90 3.70
CA LEU A 91 -2.48 -6.20 3.56
C LEU A 91 -1.78 -6.52 4.88
N THR A 92 -2.40 -7.33 5.72
CA THR A 92 -1.97 -7.55 7.10
C THR A 92 -2.22 -8.99 7.53
N THR A 93 -1.52 -9.43 8.59
CA THR A 93 -1.77 -10.74 9.18
C THR A 93 -3.00 -10.77 10.08
N SER A 94 -3.55 -9.63 10.47
CA SER A 94 -4.70 -9.56 11.34
C SER A 94 -5.97 -10.09 10.66
N GLU A 95 -6.67 -10.99 11.33
CA GLU A 95 -8.00 -11.47 10.93
C GLU A 95 -9.08 -10.98 11.89
N SER A 96 -8.75 -10.03 12.76
CA SER A 96 -9.65 -9.49 13.76
C SER A 96 -10.83 -8.78 13.10
N GLU A 97 -12.05 -9.14 13.52
CA GLU A 97 -13.25 -8.46 13.02
C GLU A 97 -13.24 -6.98 13.35
N ALA A 98 -12.67 -6.62 14.50
CA ALA A 98 -12.53 -5.21 14.89
C ALA A 98 -11.61 -4.46 13.94
N ASP A 99 -10.48 -5.06 13.55
CA ASP A 99 -9.55 -4.44 12.61
C ASP A 99 -10.17 -4.29 11.22
N ILE A 100 -10.87 -5.31 10.76
CA ILE A 100 -11.57 -5.27 9.48
C ILE A 100 -12.61 -4.16 9.48
N ALA A 101 -13.47 -4.13 10.50
CA ALA A 101 -14.51 -3.11 10.62
C ALA A 101 -13.94 -1.71 10.70
N LYS A 102 -12.89 -1.52 11.51
CA LYS A 102 -12.24 -0.22 11.67
C LYS A 102 -11.62 0.26 10.36
N SER A 103 -10.99 -0.66 9.62
CA SER A 103 -10.38 -0.31 8.34
C SER A 103 -11.41 0.19 7.33
N TYR A 104 -12.56 -0.48 7.24
CA TYR A 104 -13.62 -0.01 6.35
C TYR A 104 -14.28 1.27 6.84
N GLN A 105 -14.43 1.45 8.16
CA GLN A 105 -14.90 2.72 8.72
C GLN A 105 -13.97 3.88 8.38
N LEU A 106 -12.66 3.61 8.33
CA LEU A 106 -11.66 4.59 7.90
C LEU A 106 -11.54 4.69 6.38
N GLN A 107 -12.42 4.02 5.66
CA GLN A 107 -12.57 4.09 4.20
C GLN A 107 -11.45 3.41 3.41
N ALA A 108 -10.89 2.33 3.95
CA ALA A 108 -10.04 1.46 3.15
C ALA A 108 -10.83 0.91 1.96
N ASN A 109 -10.16 0.74 0.84
CA ASN A 109 -10.81 0.26 -0.38
C ASN A 109 -10.94 -1.27 -0.40
N CYS A 110 -10.05 -1.96 0.32
CA CYS A 110 -10.03 -3.42 0.34
C CYS A 110 -9.21 -3.89 1.54
N TYR A 111 -9.55 -5.06 2.08
CA TYR A 111 -8.83 -5.65 3.22
C TYR A 111 -8.45 -7.07 2.85
N LEU A 112 -7.15 -7.37 2.87
CA LEU A 112 -6.62 -8.69 2.54
C LEU A 112 -5.77 -9.20 3.69
N THR A 113 -5.94 -10.48 4.04
CA THR A 113 -5.15 -11.12 5.08
C THR A 113 -3.93 -11.81 4.45
N LYS A 114 -2.74 -11.53 4.99
CA LYS A 114 -1.51 -12.19 4.53
C LYS A 114 -1.54 -13.67 4.89
N PRO A 115 -1.34 -14.57 3.93
CA PRO A 115 -1.19 -15.99 4.24
C PRO A 115 0.13 -16.25 4.95
N VAL A 116 0.16 -17.31 5.77
CA VAL A 116 1.37 -17.74 6.47
C VAL A 116 2.33 -18.42 5.49
N GLN A 117 1.80 -19.16 4.51
CA GLN A 117 2.59 -19.91 3.57
C GLN A 117 3.11 -19.07 2.43
N LEU A 118 4.35 -19.28 2.04
CA LEU A 118 5.07 -18.50 1.05
C LEU A 118 4.40 -18.51 -0.32
N ASP A 119 4.05 -19.70 -0.80
CA ASP A 119 3.42 -19.83 -2.12
C ASP A 119 2.04 -19.17 -2.17
N ALA A 120 1.28 -19.25 -1.08
CA ALA A 120 -0.01 -18.56 -0.96
C ALA A 120 0.17 -17.05 -0.95
N PHE A 121 1.23 -16.56 -0.30
CA PHE A 121 1.55 -15.13 -0.29
C PHE A 121 1.88 -14.63 -1.70
N GLU A 122 2.69 -15.38 -2.44
CA GLU A 122 3.03 -15.04 -3.83
C GLU A 122 1.79 -14.99 -4.70
N LEU A 123 0.87 -15.96 -4.55
CA LEU A 123 -0.38 -15.97 -5.29
C LEU A 123 -1.25 -14.75 -4.94
N LEU A 124 -1.27 -14.35 -3.67
CA LEU A 124 -2.03 -13.17 -3.25
C LEU A 124 -1.49 -11.91 -3.92
N VAL A 125 -0.18 -11.72 -3.92
CA VAL A 125 0.45 -10.56 -4.57
C VAL A 125 0.16 -10.57 -6.08
N LYS A 126 0.23 -11.74 -6.70
CA LYS A 126 -0.12 -11.87 -8.11
C LYS A 126 -1.58 -11.48 -8.35
N SER A 127 -2.49 -11.87 -7.46
CA SER A 127 -3.90 -11.48 -7.56
C SER A 127 -4.09 -9.98 -7.44
N ILE A 128 -3.32 -9.32 -6.58
CA ILE A 128 -3.34 -7.86 -6.46
C ILE A 128 -2.94 -7.24 -7.81
N ASN A 129 -1.88 -7.72 -8.42
CA ASN A 129 -1.47 -7.25 -9.74
C ASN A 129 -2.56 -7.49 -10.79
N ASP A 130 -3.11 -8.71 -10.84
CA ASP A 130 -4.05 -9.11 -11.88
C ASP A 130 -5.37 -8.35 -11.79
N PHE A 131 -5.77 -7.91 -10.59
CA PHE A 131 -7.00 -7.17 -10.39
C PHE A 131 -6.77 -5.66 -10.34
N TRP A 132 -6.02 -5.19 -9.34
CA TRP A 132 -5.87 -3.76 -9.07
C TRP A 132 -5.03 -3.03 -10.12
N LEU A 133 -4.03 -3.69 -10.68
CA LEU A 133 -3.07 -3.03 -11.57
C LEU A 133 -3.32 -3.36 -13.04
N THR A 134 -4.30 -4.20 -13.33
CA THR A 134 -4.61 -4.61 -14.71
C THR A 134 -6.07 -4.36 -15.08
N LYS A 135 -7.01 -4.69 -14.18
CA LYS A 135 -8.45 -4.62 -14.47
C LYS A 135 -9.13 -3.39 -13.91
N VAL A 136 -8.71 -2.93 -12.73
CA VAL A 136 -9.30 -1.76 -12.08
C VAL A 136 -8.82 -0.51 -12.79
N LYS A 137 -9.72 0.45 -12.99
CA LYS A 137 -9.37 1.78 -13.48
C LYS A 137 -8.97 2.62 -12.28
N LEU A 138 -7.68 2.89 -12.14
CA LEU A 138 -7.15 3.68 -11.04
C LEU A 138 -7.33 5.18 -11.32
N PRO A 139 -7.60 5.99 -10.28
CA PRO A 139 -7.65 7.44 -10.46
C PRO A 139 -6.31 7.93 -10.97
N GLN A 140 -6.33 8.85 -11.93
CA GLN A 140 -5.10 9.46 -12.41
C GLN A 140 -4.63 10.46 -11.36
N GLN A 141 -3.43 10.23 -10.82
CA GLN A 141 -2.85 11.12 -9.84
C GLN A 141 -2.20 12.30 -10.56
N ARG A 142 -2.54 13.51 -10.12
CA ARG A 142 -1.94 14.71 -10.69
C ARG A 142 -0.67 15.04 -9.96
N THR A 143 0.40 15.25 -10.70
CA THR A 143 1.55 15.93 -10.14
C THR A 143 1.11 17.36 -9.83
N SER A 144 1.34 17.81 -8.61
CA SER A 144 1.10 19.20 -8.27
C SER A 144 2.02 20.05 -9.16
N GLY A 145 1.41 20.68 -10.08
CA GLY A 145 2.12 21.57 -11.01
C GLY A 145 2.70 22.75 -10.29
#